data_a1973d6b5913b562a3f8d15385a1d356
#
_entry.id   a1973d6b5913b562a3f8d15385a1d356
#
_cell.length_a   1.000
_cell.length_b   1.000
_cell.length_c   1.000
_cell.angle_alpha   90.00
_cell.angle_beta   90.00
_cell.angle_gamma   90.00
#
_symmetry.space_group_name_H-M   'P 1'
#
loop_
_entity.id
_entity.type
_entity.pdbx_description
1 polymer ?
#
loop_
_entity_poly.entity_id
_entity_poly.type
_entity_poly.pdbx_seq_one_letter_code
_entity_poly.pdbx_strand_id
1 'polypeptide(L)'
;MEIQGVKALTDEELLAVFLRVGVKGQSAVDLGRTLLEEHGGLMALGGLGLTQLTCHRGLGIAKAAQLVACFELAARVAREKMVLRRLDCPQAVYDIFFPQIGHLRYESLRIALIDTRLRVTRSVVLTEGGLNETVAHPRDILHPVVLHKAYGFVLIHNHPSGDPAPSDADRELTGQVARAADLLGVDFLDHLIVGRPADTHHGYFSFREAGLLNGTASSEDTASSRR
;
A
#
# COMPACT_ATOMS: atom_id res chain seq x y z
N MET A 1 11.57 27.63 12.22
CA MET A 1 10.35 27.42 11.40
C MET A 1 9.98 28.61 10.54
N GLU A 2 10.20 29.81 11.00
CA GLU A 2 9.73 31.03 10.26
C GLU A 2 10.52 31.36 8.99
N ILE A 3 11.77 30.93 8.86
CA ILE A 3 12.64 31.36 7.75
C ILE A 3 12.72 30.35 6.59
N GLN A 4 12.56 29.04 6.84
CA GLN A 4 12.71 28.01 5.81
C GLN A 4 11.47 27.10 5.65
N GLY A 5 10.47 27.24 6.51
CA GLY A 5 9.26 26.43 6.51
C GLY A 5 9.48 24.99 7.00
N VAL A 6 8.37 24.29 7.24
CA VAL A 6 8.36 22.92 7.78
C VAL A 6 9.06 21.90 6.86
N LYS A 7 9.08 22.16 5.55
CA LYS A 7 9.70 21.26 4.56
C LYS A 7 11.23 21.17 4.66
N ALA A 8 11.89 22.11 5.34
CA ALA A 8 13.32 22.12 5.51
C ALA A 8 13.79 21.34 6.76
N LEU A 9 12.85 20.89 7.60
CA LEU A 9 13.16 20.12 8.80
C LEU A 9 13.45 18.67 8.41
N THR A 10 14.48 18.09 9.08
CA THR A 10 14.76 16.68 8.99
C THR A 10 13.71 15.84 9.76
N ASP A 11 13.69 14.53 9.57
CA ASP A 11 12.72 13.65 10.23
C ASP A 11 12.86 13.68 11.76
N GLU A 12 14.11 13.71 12.26
CA GLU A 12 14.38 13.84 13.70
C GLU A 12 13.95 15.20 14.27
N GLU A 13 14.07 16.26 13.50
CA GLU A 13 13.60 17.59 13.90
C GLU A 13 12.07 17.67 13.91
N LEU A 14 11.42 17.05 12.95
CA LEU A 14 9.96 16.91 12.92
C LEU A 14 9.46 16.12 14.13
N LEU A 15 10.10 14.99 14.44
CA LEU A 15 9.78 14.21 15.65
C LEU A 15 10.01 15.01 16.93
N ALA A 16 11.08 15.81 16.99
CA ALA A 16 11.38 16.67 18.15
C ALA A 16 10.27 17.69 18.44
N VAL A 17 9.54 18.16 17.43
CA VAL A 17 8.38 19.06 17.62
C VAL A 17 7.29 18.36 18.45
N PHE A 18 7.01 17.08 18.18
CA PHE A 18 6.04 16.30 18.95
C PHE A 18 6.59 15.88 20.32
N LEU A 19 7.86 15.54 20.39
CA LEU A 19 8.51 15.13 21.64
C LEU A 19 8.67 16.29 22.62
N ARG A 20 8.77 17.53 22.13
CA ARG A 20 8.88 18.82 22.84
C ARG A 20 10.14 18.95 23.69
N VAL A 21 10.39 18.00 24.55
CA VAL A 21 11.57 17.92 25.42
C VAL A 21 12.18 16.53 25.35
N GLY A 22 13.51 16.48 25.42
CA GLY A 22 14.26 15.22 25.50
C GLY A 22 14.20 14.59 26.91
N VAL A 23 15.23 13.85 27.24
CA VAL A 23 15.49 13.27 28.56
C VAL A 23 16.80 13.79 29.13
N LYS A 24 17.09 13.50 30.38
CA LYS A 24 18.36 13.90 30.99
C LYS A 24 19.55 13.35 30.20
N GLY A 25 20.33 14.28 29.61
CA GLY A 25 21.49 13.97 28.78
C GLY A 25 21.22 13.76 27.27
N GLN A 26 19.99 13.92 26.81
CA GLN A 26 19.62 13.72 25.40
C GLN A 26 18.57 14.76 25.00
N SER A 27 18.80 15.53 23.92
CA SER A 27 17.84 16.50 23.40
C SER A 27 16.63 15.80 22.77
N ALA A 28 15.57 16.56 22.44
CA ALA A 28 14.42 16.01 21.73
C ALA A 28 14.78 15.54 20.30
N VAL A 29 15.73 16.20 19.64
CA VAL A 29 16.23 15.82 18.32
C VAL A 29 17.02 14.51 18.39
N ASP A 30 17.91 14.38 19.38
CA ASP A 30 18.66 13.14 19.58
C ASP A 30 17.75 11.97 19.94
N LEU A 31 16.70 12.21 20.72
CA LEU A 31 15.69 11.19 21.01
C LEU A 31 14.94 10.78 19.74
N GLY A 32 14.58 11.74 18.90
CA GLY A 32 13.97 11.47 17.58
C GLY A 32 14.89 10.63 16.69
N ARG A 33 16.18 10.98 16.62
CA ARG A 33 17.19 10.21 15.88
C ARG A 33 17.30 8.78 16.38
N THR A 34 17.43 8.60 17.70
CA THR A 34 17.50 7.27 18.30
C THR A 34 16.30 6.40 17.91
N LEU A 35 15.09 6.95 17.97
CA LEU A 35 13.87 6.22 17.58
C LEU A 35 13.89 5.81 16.11
N LEU A 36 14.34 6.68 15.20
CA LEU A 36 14.45 6.36 13.78
C LEU A 36 15.49 5.27 13.51
N GLU A 37 16.64 5.34 14.17
CA GLU A 37 17.72 4.36 14.02
C GLU A 37 17.31 2.98 14.56
N GLU A 38 16.70 2.92 15.75
CA GLU A 38 16.25 1.67 16.37
C GLU A 38 15.18 0.94 15.55
N HIS A 39 14.32 1.69 14.85
CA HIS A 39 13.22 1.10 14.08
C HIS A 39 13.44 1.07 12.57
N GLY A 40 14.51 1.68 12.06
CA GLY A 40 14.82 1.68 10.63
C GLY A 40 14.03 2.70 9.81
N GLY A 41 13.57 3.79 10.45
CA GLY A 41 12.97 4.94 9.78
C GLY A 41 11.52 5.25 10.18
N LEU A 42 10.98 6.32 9.60
CA LEU A 42 9.65 6.87 9.92
C LEU A 42 8.52 5.88 9.70
N MET A 43 8.58 5.08 8.63
CA MET A 43 7.50 4.14 8.31
C MET A 43 7.38 3.04 9.36
N ALA A 44 8.50 2.45 9.74
CA ALA A 44 8.51 1.40 10.75
C ALA A 44 8.13 1.96 12.14
N LEU A 45 8.61 3.17 12.48
CA LEU A 45 8.22 3.87 13.69
C LEU A 45 6.72 4.17 13.72
N GLY A 46 6.15 4.56 12.59
CA GLY A 46 4.71 4.87 12.43
C GLY A 46 3.79 3.66 12.55
N GLY A 47 4.33 2.44 12.36
CA GLY A 47 3.61 1.18 12.57
C GLY A 47 3.54 0.71 14.03
N LEU A 48 4.24 1.39 14.94
CA LEU A 48 4.27 1.00 16.35
C LEU A 48 3.02 1.43 17.09
N GLY A 49 2.49 0.52 17.91
CA GLY A 49 1.41 0.82 18.84
C GLY A 49 1.86 1.58 20.09
N LEU A 50 0.89 2.11 20.85
CA LEU A 50 1.13 2.87 22.08
C LEU A 50 2.02 2.11 23.06
N THR A 51 1.75 0.82 23.31
CA THR A 51 2.50 -0.02 24.23
C THR A 51 3.98 -0.16 23.83
N GLN A 52 4.23 -0.35 22.54
CA GLN A 52 5.60 -0.48 22.02
C GLN A 52 6.38 0.83 22.20
N LEU A 53 5.77 1.96 21.86
CA LEU A 53 6.39 3.28 22.00
C LEU A 53 6.67 3.62 23.46
N THR A 54 5.81 3.25 24.41
CA THR A 54 6.03 3.52 25.84
C THR A 54 7.17 2.71 26.45
N CYS A 55 7.67 1.67 25.79
CA CYS A 55 8.87 0.95 26.23
C CYS A 55 10.17 1.76 26.08
N HIS A 56 10.15 2.82 25.24
CA HIS A 56 11.33 3.65 25.02
C HIS A 56 11.54 4.66 26.13
N ARG A 57 12.78 4.78 26.58
CA ARG A 57 13.14 5.75 27.60
C ARG A 57 12.83 7.17 27.11
N GLY A 58 12.03 7.90 27.88
CA GLY A 58 11.63 9.29 27.54
C GLY A 58 10.34 9.41 26.77
N LEU A 59 9.72 8.30 26.38
CA LEU A 59 8.39 8.25 25.81
C LEU A 59 7.37 7.79 26.86
N GLY A 60 6.94 8.74 27.70
CA GLY A 60 5.76 8.49 28.53
C GLY A 60 4.49 8.40 27.68
N ILE A 61 3.40 7.91 28.30
CA ILE A 61 2.13 7.64 27.60
C ILE A 61 1.62 8.85 26.77
N ALA A 62 1.82 10.08 27.27
CA ALA A 62 1.37 11.28 26.55
C ALA A 62 2.13 11.51 25.24
N LYS A 63 3.48 11.40 25.24
CA LYS A 63 4.30 11.54 24.03
C LYS A 63 4.05 10.41 23.03
N ALA A 64 3.95 9.18 23.54
CA ALA A 64 3.62 8.02 22.70
C ALA A 64 2.25 8.17 22.04
N ALA A 65 1.23 8.61 22.79
CA ALA A 65 -0.09 8.86 22.23
C ALA A 65 -0.10 9.99 21.17
N GLN A 66 0.70 11.06 21.37
CA GLN A 66 0.85 12.13 20.37
C GLN A 66 1.47 11.61 19.08
N LEU A 67 2.50 10.75 19.14
CA LEU A 67 3.12 10.15 17.96
C LEU A 67 2.15 9.22 17.23
N VAL A 68 1.46 8.32 17.94
CA VAL A 68 0.43 7.44 17.36
C VAL A 68 -0.66 8.25 16.65
N ALA A 69 -1.17 9.29 17.31
CA ALA A 69 -2.19 10.15 16.70
C ALA A 69 -1.68 10.90 15.47
N CYS A 70 -0.43 11.37 15.49
CA CYS A 70 0.20 12.05 14.36
C CYS A 70 0.31 11.12 13.15
N PHE A 71 0.83 9.90 13.34
CA PHE A 71 0.95 8.92 12.28
C PHE A 71 -0.42 8.48 11.74
N GLU A 72 -1.42 8.31 12.60
CA GLU A 72 -2.78 8.00 12.16
C GLU A 72 -3.40 9.15 11.34
N LEU A 73 -3.21 10.40 11.74
CA LEU A 73 -3.65 11.56 10.95
C LEU A 73 -2.96 11.62 9.59
N ALA A 74 -1.65 11.39 9.56
CA ALA A 74 -0.89 11.32 8.31
C ALA A 74 -1.42 10.20 7.39
N ALA A 75 -1.70 9.03 7.95
CA ALA A 75 -2.29 7.90 7.22
C ALA A 75 -3.69 8.21 6.68
N ARG A 76 -4.53 8.95 7.43
CA ARG A 76 -5.85 9.39 6.95
C ARG A 76 -5.74 10.37 5.79
N VAL A 77 -4.86 11.37 5.90
CA VAL A 77 -4.60 12.33 4.81
C VAL A 77 -4.07 11.60 3.56
N ALA A 78 -3.17 10.62 3.73
CA ALA A 78 -2.68 9.82 2.62
C ALA A 78 -3.81 9.01 1.95
N ARG A 79 -4.72 8.41 2.74
CA ARG A 79 -5.91 7.70 2.24
C ARG A 79 -6.86 8.63 1.47
N GLU A 80 -7.14 9.84 1.98
CA GLU A 80 -7.97 10.82 1.27
C GLU A 80 -7.34 11.23 -0.06
N LYS A 81 -6.02 11.47 -0.10
CA LYS A 81 -5.30 11.77 -1.34
C LYS A 81 -5.32 10.60 -2.32
N MET A 82 -5.31 9.35 -1.82
CA MET A 82 -5.36 8.15 -2.64
C MET A 82 -6.69 8.03 -3.40
N VAL A 83 -7.82 8.34 -2.75
CA VAL A 83 -9.18 8.29 -3.37
C VAL A 83 -9.31 9.22 -4.59
N LEU A 84 -8.43 10.21 -4.75
CA LEU A 84 -8.44 11.13 -5.89
C LEU A 84 -7.45 10.75 -7.01
N ARG A 85 -6.60 9.74 -6.81
CA ARG A 85 -5.60 9.33 -7.80
C ARG A 85 -6.18 8.35 -8.80
N ARG A 86 -5.79 8.54 -10.06
CA ARG A 86 -6.09 7.60 -11.14
C ARG A 86 -5.06 6.48 -11.14
N LEU A 87 -5.55 5.25 -11.37
CA LEU A 87 -4.73 4.06 -11.59
C LEU A 87 -4.69 3.75 -13.10
N ASP A 88 -4.11 4.65 -13.88
CA ASP A 88 -4.04 4.53 -15.34
C ASP A 88 -2.79 3.80 -15.83
N CYS A 89 -1.80 3.62 -14.94
CA CYS A 89 -0.60 2.85 -15.23
C CYS A 89 -0.10 2.11 -13.97
N PRO A 90 0.66 1.01 -14.12
CA PRO A 90 1.20 0.25 -13.00
C PRO A 90 2.10 1.05 -12.07
N GLN A 91 2.86 2.02 -12.59
CA GLN A 91 3.67 2.92 -11.76
C GLN A 91 2.81 3.73 -10.78
N ALA A 92 1.64 4.23 -11.22
CA ALA A 92 0.72 4.96 -10.33
C ALA A 92 0.17 4.07 -9.20
N VAL A 93 -0.06 2.79 -9.47
CA VAL A 93 -0.43 1.79 -8.46
C VAL A 93 0.73 1.59 -7.48
N TYR A 94 1.94 1.39 -8.00
CA TYR A 94 3.14 1.20 -7.19
C TYR A 94 3.40 2.38 -6.26
N ASP A 95 3.36 3.61 -6.77
CA ASP A 95 3.61 4.84 -6.00
C ASP A 95 2.62 5.03 -4.83
N ILE A 96 1.41 4.50 -4.98
CA ILE A 96 0.37 4.56 -3.95
C ILE A 96 0.58 3.47 -2.89
N PHE A 97 0.89 2.24 -3.32
CA PHE A 97 0.87 1.08 -2.44
C PHE A 97 2.24 0.72 -1.87
N PHE A 98 3.33 1.00 -2.55
CA PHE A 98 4.68 0.75 -2.01
C PHE A 98 4.91 1.37 -0.63
N PRO A 99 4.57 2.65 -0.38
CA PRO A 99 4.70 3.24 0.96
C PRO A 99 3.89 2.52 2.05
N GLN A 100 2.85 1.79 1.68
CA GLN A 100 1.95 1.13 2.63
C GLN A 100 2.35 -0.32 2.92
N ILE A 101 2.91 -1.04 1.93
CA ILE A 101 3.17 -2.48 2.06
C ILE A 101 4.59 -2.91 1.72
N GLY A 102 5.38 -2.08 1.04
CA GLY A 102 6.73 -2.44 0.60
C GLY A 102 7.73 -2.68 1.74
N HIS A 103 7.42 -2.21 2.96
CA HIS A 103 8.23 -2.39 4.16
C HIS A 103 7.78 -3.58 5.03
N LEU A 104 6.63 -4.18 4.74
CA LEU A 104 6.09 -5.27 5.56
C LEU A 104 6.99 -6.51 5.45
N ARG A 105 7.16 -7.19 6.58
CA ARG A 105 7.94 -8.43 6.68
C ARG A 105 7.09 -9.69 6.43
N TYR A 106 5.84 -9.50 6.05
CA TYR A 106 4.87 -10.53 5.71
C TYR A 106 4.12 -10.11 4.45
N GLU A 107 3.53 -11.06 3.76
CA GLU A 107 2.70 -10.77 2.60
C GLU A 107 1.37 -10.13 3.04
N SER A 108 0.97 -9.08 2.34
CA SER A 108 -0.32 -8.42 2.49
C SER A 108 -0.97 -8.32 1.13
N LEU A 109 -2.11 -8.98 0.97
CA LEU A 109 -2.91 -8.92 -0.25
C LEU A 109 -3.99 -7.86 -0.07
N ARG A 110 -4.07 -6.97 -1.04
CA ARG A 110 -5.02 -5.85 -1.05
C ARG A 110 -5.74 -5.76 -2.38
N ILE A 111 -6.89 -5.11 -2.34
CA ILE A 111 -7.64 -4.77 -3.54
C ILE A 111 -7.94 -3.27 -3.55
N ALA A 112 -7.73 -2.63 -4.69
CA ALA A 112 -8.14 -1.26 -4.95
C ALA A 112 -9.36 -1.27 -5.88
N LEU A 113 -10.50 -0.79 -5.39
CA LEU A 113 -11.73 -0.64 -6.15
C LEU A 113 -11.70 0.69 -6.91
N ILE A 114 -12.13 0.68 -8.15
CA ILE A 114 -12.10 1.86 -9.01
C ILE A 114 -13.46 2.21 -9.61
N ASP A 115 -13.61 3.49 -9.95
CA ASP A 115 -14.73 4.01 -10.74
C ASP A 115 -14.44 3.99 -12.26
N THR A 116 -15.42 4.35 -13.07
CA THR A 116 -15.31 4.46 -14.52
C THR A 116 -14.28 5.50 -15.01
N ARG A 117 -13.75 6.32 -14.13
CA ARG A 117 -12.67 7.29 -14.42
C ARG A 117 -11.31 6.78 -13.93
N LEU A 118 -11.22 5.50 -13.60
CA LEU A 118 -10.02 4.83 -13.06
C LEU A 118 -9.53 5.45 -11.74
N ARG A 119 -10.41 6.07 -10.95
CA ARG A 119 -10.04 6.62 -9.63
C ARG A 119 -10.31 5.60 -8.56
N VAL A 120 -9.38 5.49 -7.61
CA VAL A 120 -9.57 4.64 -6.43
C VAL A 120 -10.78 5.16 -5.63
N THR A 121 -11.78 4.33 -5.44
CA THR A 121 -12.93 4.61 -4.58
C THR A 121 -12.73 4.03 -3.19
N ARG A 122 -12.03 2.90 -3.11
CA ARG A 122 -11.76 2.21 -1.85
C ARG A 122 -10.55 1.29 -1.99
N SER A 123 -9.78 1.14 -0.91
CA SER A 123 -8.80 0.06 -0.76
C SER A 123 -9.23 -0.84 0.40
N VAL A 124 -9.15 -2.16 0.20
CA VAL A 124 -9.50 -3.17 1.20
C VAL A 124 -8.32 -4.11 1.37
N VAL A 125 -7.95 -4.38 2.62
CA VAL A 125 -7.00 -5.44 2.96
C VAL A 125 -7.77 -6.75 2.95
N LEU A 126 -7.30 -7.71 2.14
CA LEU A 126 -7.91 -9.04 2.01
C LEU A 126 -7.26 -10.03 2.96
N THR A 127 -5.92 -10.04 2.99
CA THR A 127 -5.14 -10.88 3.91
C THR A 127 -3.91 -10.13 4.41
N GLU A 128 -3.51 -10.37 5.65
CA GLU A 128 -2.25 -9.89 6.23
C GLU A 128 -1.62 -11.03 7.03
N GLY A 129 -0.45 -11.46 6.61
CA GLY A 129 0.44 -12.40 7.26
C GLY A 129 -0.24 -13.61 7.91
N GLY A 130 0.22 -14.80 7.61
CA GLY A 130 -0.19 -16.02 8.30
C GLY A 130 0.84 -17.11 8.06
N LEU A 131 1.19 -17.85 9.11
CA LEU A 131 2.05 -19.05 9.03
C LEU A 131 1.41 -20.21 8.24
N ASN A 132 0.17 -20.07 7.84
CA ASN A 132 -0.54 -20.97 6.94
C ASN A 132 -0.95 -20.18 5.70
N GLU A 133 -0.53 -20.65 4.54
CA GLU A 133 -0.96 -20.26 3.21
C GLU A 133 -2.50 -20.28 3.11
N THR A 134 -3.14 -19.24 3.60
CA THR A 134 -4.56 -19.05 3.31
C THR A 134 -4.61 -18.51 1.90
N VAL A 135 -4.63 -19.41 0.94
CA VAL A 135 -4.86 -19.08 -0.47
C VAL A 135 -6.11 -18.20 -0.53
N ALA A 136 -5.95 -16.95 -0.90
CA ALA A 136 -7.08 -16.05 -1.07
C ALA A 136 -7.97 -16.63 -2.19
N HIS A 137 -9.20 -16.99 -1.87
CA HIS A 137 -10.11 -17.51 -2.89
C HIS A 137 -10.67 -16.36 -3.74
N PRO A 138 -10.89 -16.57 -5.05
CA PRO A 138 -11.50 -15.56 -5.93
C PRO A 138 -12.80 -14.97 -5.36
N ARG A 139 -13.63 -15.75 -4.65
CA ARG A 139 -14.85 -15.27 -3.99
C ARG A 139 -14.58 -14.19 -2.94
N ASP A 140 -13.48 -14.33 -2.18
CA ASP A 140 -13.13 -13.41 -1.09
C ASP A 140 -12.54 -12.10 -1.69
N ILE A 141 -11.84 -12.22 -2.81
CA ILE A 141 -11.30 -11.08 -3.57
C ILE A 141 -12.44 -10.30 -4.25
N LEU A 142 -13.40 -10.99 -4.86
CA LEU A 142 -14.48 -10.36 -5.61
C LEU A 142 -15.66 -9.89 -4.74
N HIS A 143 -15.74 -10.39 -3.50
CA HIS A 143 -16.79 -9.97 -2.57
C HIS A 143 -16.84 -8.44 -2.38
N PRO A 144 -15.75 -7.73 -2.04
CA PRO A 144 -15.79 -6.27 -1.93
C PRO A 144 -16.09 -5.58 -3.27
N VAL A 145 -15.71 -6.15 -4.42
CA VAL A 145 -16.01 -5.58 -5.74
C VAL A 145 -17.51 -5.52 -5.98
N VAL A 146 -18.19 -6.64 -5.74
CA VAL A 146 -19.64 -6.78 -5.90
C VAL A 146 -20.37 -5.95 -4.84
N LEU A 147 -19.94 -6.03 -3.57
CA LEU A 147 -20.56 -5.32 -2.45
C LEU A 147 -20.59 -3.81 -2.68
N HIS A 148 -19.51 -3.25 -3.22
CA HIS A 148 -19.38 -1.82 -3.46
C HIS A 148 -19.75 -1.40 -4.88
N LYS A 149 -20.24 -2.33 -5.72
CA LYS A 149 -20.62 -2.08 -7.12
C LYS A 149 -19.50 -1.34 -7.87
N ALA A 150 -18.25 -1.77 -7.66
CA ALA A 150 -17.11 -1.15 -8.31
C ALA A 150 -17.15 -1.40 -9.82
N TYR A 151 -16.67 -0.43 -10.62
CA TYR A 151 -16.51 -0.59 -12.05
C TYR A 151 -15.45 -1.65 -12.35
N GLY A 152 -14.34 -1.58 -11.64
CA GLY A 152 -13.24 -2.52 -11.75
C GLY A 152 -12.35 -2.50 -10.52
N PHE A 153 -11.25 -3.22 -10.60
CA PHE A 153 -10.31 -3.33 -9.49
C PHE A 153 -8.88 -3.65 -9.95
N VAL A 154 -7.93 -3.35 -9.06
CA VAL A 154 -6.54 -3.80 -9.13
C VAL A 154 -6.26 -4.66 -7.90
N LEU A 155 -5.62 -5.80 -8.10
CA LEU A 155 -5.12 -6.65 -7.02
C LEU A 155 -3.67 -6.28 -6.75
N ILE A 156 -3.28 -6.17 -5.50
CA ILE A 156 -1.93 -5.75 -5.09
C ILE A 156 -1.46 -6.61 -3.93
N HIS A 157 -0.24 -7.15 -4.01
CA HIS A 157 0.43 -7.74 -2.86
C HIS A 157 1.93 -7.43 -2.86
N ASN A 158 2.57 -7.57 -1.71
CA ASN A 158 4.01 -7.38 -1.57
C ASN A 158 4.73 -8.70 -1.37
N HIS A 159 5.95 -8.78 -1.87
CA HIS A 159 6.90 -9.82 -1.52
C HIS A 159 7.88 -9.32 -0.45
N PRO A 160 7.92 -9.93 0.74
CA PRO A 160 8.85 -9.54 1.81
C PRO A 160 10.33 -9.68 1.41
N SER A 161 10.65 -10.57 0.47
CA SER A 161 11.99 -10.71 -0.13
C SER A 161 12.47 -9.43 -0.80
N GLY A 162 11.54 -8.65 -1.35
CA GLY A 162 11.80 -7.47 -2.17
C GLY A 162 11.89 -7.78 -3.67
N ASP A 163 11.95 -9.05 -4.08
CA ASP A 163 11.88 -9.45 -5.49
C ASP A 163 10.41 -9.50 -5.93
N PRO A 164 9.99 -8.69 -6.93
CA PRO A 164 8.60 -8.68 -7.40
C PRO A 164 8.29 -9.81 -8.41
N ALA A 165 9.22 -10.72 -8.68
CA ALA A 165 8.99 -11.81 -9.63
C ALA A 165 7.81 -12.68 -9.17
N PRO A 166 6.81 -12.93 -10.06
CA PRO A 166 5.61 -13.67 -9.70
C PRO A 166 5.91 -15.16 -9.47
N SER A 167 5.38 -15.71 -8.38
CA SER A 167 5.37 -17.16 -8.12
C SER A 167 4.35 -17.90 -9.02
N ASP A 168 4.39 -19.22 -9.03
CA ASP A 168 3.37 -20.03 -9.71
C ASP A 168 1.99 -19.84 -9.07
N ALA A 169 1.93 -19.70 -7.74
CA ALA A 169 0.71 -19.43 -7.01
C ALA A 169 0.08 -18.08 -7.41
N ASP A 170 0.90 -17.03 -7.61
CA ASP A 170 0.42 -15.73 -8.08
C ASP A 170 -0.19 -15.82 -9.48
N ARG A 171 0.45 -16.58 -10.37
CA ARG A 171 -0.04 -16.82 -11.73
C ARG A 171 -1.37 -17.57 -11.71
N GLU A 172 -1.47 -18.61 -10.90
CA GLU A 172 -2.69 -19.39 -10.76
C GLU A 172 -3.84 -18.55 -10.18
N LEU A 173 -3.60 -17.84 -9.08
CA LEU A 173 -4.57 -16.93 -8.46
C LEU A 173 -5.05 -15.88 -9.46
N THR A 174 -4.11 -15.22 -10.17
CA THR A 174 -4.43 -14.20 -11.17
C THR A 174 -5.37 -14.76 -12.24
N GLY A 175 -5.05 -15.95 -12.78
CA GLY A 175 -5.89 -16.61 -13.78
C GLY A 175 -7.28 -17.01 -13.26
N GLN A 176 -7.38 -17.44 -12.01
CA GLN A 176 -8.67 -17.77 -11.39
C GLN A 176 -9.53 -16.51 -11.18
N VAL A 177 -8.91 -15.42 -10.68
CA VAL A 177 -9.58 -14.13 -10.45
C VAL A 177 -10.03 -13.51 -11.77
N ALA A 178 -9.20 -13.55 -12.81
CA ALA A 178 -9.55 -13.02 -14.13
C ALA A 178 -10.80 -13.71 -14.70
N ARG A 179 -10.83 -15.04 -14.71
CA ARG A 179 -12.01 -15.79 -15.18
C ARG A 179 -13.28 -15.48 -14.37
N ALA A 180 -13.12 -15.33 -13.05
CA ALA A 180 -14.27 -15.01 -12.20
C ALA A 180 -14.76 -13.57 -12.39
N ALA A 181 -13.87 -12.62 -12.62
CA ALA A 181 -14.20 -11.23 -12.93
C ALA A 181 -14.94 -11.11 -14.27
N ASP A 182 -14.49 -11.84 -15.30
CA ASP A 182 -15.16 -11.90 -16.61
C ASP A 182 -16.61 -12.40 -16.48
N LEU A 183 -16.82 -13.46 -15.70
CA LEU A 183 -18.18 -14.00 -15.44
C LEU A 183 -19.11 -13.00 -14.72
N LEU A 184 -18.52 -12.12 -13.90
CA LEU A 184 -19.27 -11.09 -13.17
C LEU A 184 -19.42 -9.79 -13.98
N GLY A 185 -18.74 -9.67 -15.13
CA GLY A 185 -18.72 -8.44 -15.94
C GLY A 185 -18.05 -7.28 -15.21
N VAL A 186 -16.95 -7.54 -14.48
CA VAL A 186 -16.17 -6.55 -13.73
C VAL A 186 -14.77 -6.48 -14.29
N ASP A 187 -14.25 -5.27 -14.49
CA ASP A 187 -12.92 -5.07 -15.05
C ASP A 187 -11.81 -5.40 -14.02
N PHE A 188 -11.05 -6.46 -14.26
CA PHE A 188 -9.81 -6.75 -13.57
C PHE A 188 -8.66 -6.06 -14.29
N LEU A 189 -8.26 -4.88 -13.82
CA LEU A 189 -7.33 -4.01 -14.54
C LEU A 189 -5.89 -4.47 -14.47
N ASP A 190 -5.43 -4.91 -13.30
CA ASP A 190 -4.07 -5.40 -13.10
C ASP A 190 -3.95 -6.21 -11.82
N HIS A 191 -2.93 -7.07 -11.77
CA HIS A 191 -2.36 -7.63 -10.57
C HIS A 191 -0.93 -7.13 -10.45
N LEU A 192 -0.65 -6.36 -9.39
CA LEU A 192 0.65 -5.75 -9.15
C LEU A 192 1.33 -6.40 -7.96
N ILE A 193 2.53 -6.93 -8.18
CA ILE A 193 3.40 -7.41 -7.10
C ILE A 193 4.37 -6.30 -6.73
N VAL A 194 4.39 -5.93 -5.46
CA VAL A 194 5.24 -4.88 -4.90
C VAL A 194 6.49 -5.50 -4.29
N GLY A 195 7.64 -5.18 -4.88
CA GLY A 195 8.97 -5.47 -4.36
C GLY A 195 9.70 -4.18 -3.99
N ARG A 196 11.02 -4.25 -3.97
CA ARG A 196 11.91 -3.08 -3.75
C ARG A 196 12.60 -2.73 -5.05
N PRO A 197 12.84 -1.44 -5.34
CA PRO A 197 13.61 -1.06 -6.52
C PRO A 197 15.01 -1.67 -6.49
N ALA A 198 15.47 -2.15 -7.64
CA ALA A 198 16.81 -2.69 -7.85
C ALA A 198 17.32 -2.27 -9.25
N ASP A 199 18.61 -2.46 -9.53
CA ASP A 199 19.18 -2.11 -10.84
C ASP A 199 18.50 -2.85 -12.01
N THR A 200 17.85 -3.98 -11.73
CA THR A 200 17.23 -4.87 -12.73
C THR A 200 15.74 -4.65 -12.92
N HIS A 201 15.06 -3.93 -12.02
CA HIS A 201 13.60 -3.70 -12.07
C HIS A 201 13.16 -2.45 -11.29
N HIS A 202 12.00 -1.91 -11.64
CA HIS A 202 11.41 -0.70 -11.03
C HIS A 202 10.79 -0.93 -9.65
N GLY A 203 10.94 -2.12 -9.05
CA GLY A 203 10.39 -2.46 -7.74
C GLY A 203 8.99 -3.06 -7.80
N TYR A 204 8.44 -3.31 -8.97
CA TYR A 204 7.16 -4.00 -9.12
C TYR A 204 7.14 -4.93 -10.33
N PHE A 205 6.16 -5.85 -10.34
CA PHE A 205 5.76 -6.63 -11.50
C PHE A 205 4.27 -6.40 -11.77
N SER A 206 3.90 -6.11 -13.01
CA SER A 206 2.52 -5.97 -13.49
C SER A 206 2.16 -7.14 -14.40
N PHE A 207 1.11 -7.87 -14.06
CA PHE A 207 0.59 -8.94 -14.92
C PHE A 207 0.03 -8.40 -16.24
N ARG A 208 -0.52 -7.18 -16.23
CA ARG A 208 -1.01 -6.50 -17.43
C ARG A 208 0.12 -6.13 -18.36
N GLU A 209 1.19 -5.47 -17.88
CA GLU A 209 2.35 -5.10 -18.69
C GLU A 209 3.08 -6.33 -19.25
N ALA A 210 3.10 -7.43 -18.49
CA ALA A 210 3.67 -8.70 -18.92
C ALA A 210 2.79 -9.46 -19.94
N GLY A 211 1.58 -8.96 -20.26
CA GLY A 211 0.63 -9.63 -21.15
C GLY A 211 0.04 -10.93 -20.58
N LEU A 212 0.12 -11.10 -19.24
CA LEU A 212 -0.38 -12.30 -18.55
C LEU A 212 -1.81 -12.12 -18.01
N LEU A 213 -2.36 -10.91 -18.11
CA LEU A 213 -3.74 -10.58 -17.82
C LEU A 213 -4.40 -10.22 -19.15
N ASN A 214 -5.11 -11.17 -19.76
CA ASN A 214 -5.90 -10.90 -20.95
C ASN A 214 -7.08 -10.02 -20.53
N GLY A 215 -6.95 -8.70 -20.78
CA GLY A 215 -8.05 -7.78 -20.57
C GLY A 215 -9.22 -8.16 -21.46
N THR A 216 -10.44 -7.99 -20.97
CA THR A 216 -11.64 -7.91 -21.81
C THR A 216 -11.37 -6.84 -22.86
N ALA A 217 -11.02 -7.25 -24.07
CA ALA A 217 -11.02 -6.34 -25.20
C ALA A 217 -12.43 -5.77 -25.27
N SER A 218 -12.55 -4.47 -25.05
CA SER A 218 -13.74 -3.71 -25.38
C SER A 218 -14.27 -4.17 -26.73
N SER A 219 -15.50 -4.70 -26.73
CA SER A 219 -16.28 -5.12 -27.87
C SER A 219 -16.57 -3.93 -28.82
N GLU A 220 -15.58 -3.48 -29.57
CA GLU A 220 -15.76 -2.49 -30.65
C GLU A 220 -15.51 -3.03 -32.06
N ASP A 221 -15.48 -4.36 -32.29
CA ASP A 221 -15.29 -4.92 -33.64
C ASP A 221 -16.33 -5.98 -34.04
N THR A 222 -17.61 -5.78 -33.69
CA THR A 222 -18.69 -6.65 -34.22
C THR A 222 -19.89 -5.86 -34.82
N ALA A 223 -19.63 -4.70 -35.38
CA ALA A 223 -20.68 -3.94 -36.08
C ALA A 223 -20.43 -3.74 -37.59
N SER A 224 -19.67 -4.63 -38.24
CA SER A 224 -19.45 -4.52 -39.70
C SER A 224 -19.51 -5.85 -40.45
N SER A 225 -20.53 -6.68 -40.18
CA SER A 225 -20.84 -7.78 -41.11
C SER A 225 -22.28 -8.27 -40.95
N ARG A 226 -23.25 -7.40 -41.19
CA ARG A 226 -24.61 -7.78 -41.66
C ARG A 226 -25.19 -6.64 -42.51
N ARG A 227 -24.88 -6.66 -43.76
CA ARG A 227 -25.73 -6.19 -44.83
C ARG A 227 -25.82 -7.26 -45.91
#